data_9ec1f0662da8578a0ded1916ff9d5e79
#
_entry.id   9ec1f0662da8578a0ded1916ff9d5e79
#
_cell.length_a   1.000
_cell.length_b   1.000
_cell.length_c   1.000
_cell.angle_alpha   90.00
_cell.angle_beta   90.00
_cell.angle_gamma   90.00
#
_symmetry.space_group_name_H-M   'P 1'
#
loop_
_entity.id
_entity.type
_entity.pdbx_description
1 polymer ?
#
loop_
_entity_poly.entity_id
_entity_poly.type
_entity_poly.pdbx_seq_one_letter_code
_entity_poly.pdbx_strand_id
1 'polypeptide(L)'
;IGFSMVVLLSGTLTGIIAICQWLTLDAHIPGMVNMQNAVRPYANFAQPNNMATFLIMSLLGCVYLYEKQKIKTWVLSLCSFILIFAVALSQSRTSWVACLCILVYGAYQQYKGLITLKWYYTLAWLALFIGLIALLPIATQWIGQVTNVDIAQTKTAAERATGDMSRLAIWEQMLHAILDRPWWGYGWNQTSVAYTLVSDHFQG
;
A
#
# COMPACT_ATOMS: atom_id res chain seq x y z
N ILE A 1 -10.14 2.64 -22.28
CA ILE A 1 -9.18 3.76 -22.32
C ILE A 1 -9.62 4.85 -21.34
N GLY A 2 -10.85 5.39 -21.43
CA GLY A 2 -11.32 6.45 -20.53
C GLY A 2 -11.21 6.09 -19.04
N PHE A 3 -11.71 4.94 -18.65
CA PHE A 3 -11.60 4.44 -17.27
C PHE A 3 -10.14 4.37 -16.77
N SER A 4 -9.24 3.78 -17.57
CA SER A 4 -7.83 3.67 -17.20
C SER A 4 -7.14 5.04 -17.08
N MET A 5 -7.56 6.03 -17.88
CA MET A 5 -7.07 7.41 -17.80
C MET A 5 -7.49 8.05 -16.45
N VAL A 6 -8.78 7.93 -16.10
CA VAL A 6 -9.29 8.45 -14.82
C VAL A 6 -8.58 7.79 -13.64
N VAL A 7 -8.44 6.47 -13.67
CA VAL A 7 -7.75 5.71 -12.60
C VAL A 7 -6.28 6.15 -12.49
N LEU A 8 -5.57 6.33 -13.62
CA LEU A 8 -4.19 6.81 -13.62
C LEU A 8 -4.06 8.22 -13.03
N LEU A 9 -4.91 9.15 -13.48
CA LEU A 9 -4.88 10.53 -12.98
C LEU A 9 -5.20 10.59 -11.48
N SER A 10 -6.26 9.91 -11.05
CA SER A 10 -6.64 9.84 -9.64
C SER A 10 -5.58 9.16 -8.79
N GLY A 11 -4.98 8.08 -9.28
CA GLY A 11 -3.90 7.38 -8.57
C GLY A 11 -2.62 8.22 -8.47
N THR A 12 -2.25 8.92 -9.53
CA THR A 12 -1.07 9.82 -9.50
C THR A 12 -1.30 10.96 -8.50
N LEU A 13 -2.50 11.56 -8.49
CA LEU A 13 -2.86 12.57 -7.50
C LEU A 13 -2.84 12.01 -6.08
N THR A 14 -3.42 10.83 -5.86
CA THR A 14 -3.34 10.11 -4.57
C THR A 14 -1.90 9.88 -4.13
N GLY A 15 -1.02 9.48 -5.06
CA GLY A 15 0.40 9.29 -4.79
C GLY A 15 1.09 10.59 -4.35
N ILE A 16 0.79 11.71 -5.01
CA ILE A 16 1.31 13.03 -4.64
C ILE A 16 0.82 13.42 -3.24
N ILE A 17 -0.47 13.24 -2.95
CA ILE A 17 -1.03 13.52 -1.61
C ILE A 17 -0.33 12.67 -0.54
N ALA A 18 -0.08 11.38 -0.80
CA ALA A 18 0.63 10.50 0.13
C ALA A 18 2.07 10.98 0.39
N ILE A 19 2.75 11.49 -0.63
CA ILE A 19 4.10 12.08 -0.49
C ILE A 19 4.03 13.36 0.35
N CYS A 20 3.05 14.23 0.12
CA CYS A 20 2.84 15.43 0.92
C CYS A 20 2.53 15.09 2.39
N GLN A 21 1.72 14.07 2.64
CA GLN A 21 1.46 13.58 3.99
C GLN A 21 2.73 13.05 4.67
N TRP A 22 3.56 12.31 3.93
CA TRP A 22 4.82 11.81 4.45
C TRP A 22 5.77 12.94 4.85
N LEU A 23 5.81 14.02 4.05
CA LEU A 23 6.61 15.22 4.32
C LEU A 23 5.93 16.21 5.31
N THR A 24 4.78 15.83 5.90
CA THR A 24 3.99 16.68 6.82
C THR A 24 3.54 18.03 6.21
N LEU A 25 3.40 18.08 4.88
CA LEU A 25 2.93 19.27 4.17
C LEU A 25 1.41 19.38 4.15
N ASP A 26 0.70 18.32 4.52
CA ASP A 26 -0.76 18.23 4.56
C ASP A 26 -1.40 19.28 5.47
N ALA A 27 -0.75 19.64 6.57
CA ALA A 27 -1.22 20.70 7.48
C ALA A 27 -1.18 22.11 6.85
N HIS A 28 -0.38 22.33 5.81
CA HIS A 28 -0.17 23.62 5.17
C HIS A 28 -0.97 23.77 3.86
N ILE A 29 -1.58 22.70 3.34
CA ILE A 29 -2.32 22.71 2.08
C ILE A 29 -3.82 22.65 2.37
N PRO A 30 -4.58 23.74 2.08
CA PRO A 30 -6.02 23.76 2.30
C PRO A 30 -6.74 22.66 1.50
N GLY A 31 -7.69 21.98 2.14
CA GLY A 31 -8.49 20.91 1.50
C GLY A 31 -7.81 19.54 1.40
N MET A 32 -6.56 19.41 1.85
CA MET A 32 -5.91 18.12 1.99
C MET A 32 -6.33 17.42 3.29
N VAL A 33 -6.47 16.10 3.23
CA VAL A 33 -6.76 15.31 4.45
C VAL A 33 -5.53 15.31 5.34
N ASN A 34 -5.65 15.93 6.52
CA ASN A 34 -4.58 15.99 7.50
C ASN A 34 -4.34 14.61 8.14
N MET A 35 -3.11 14.15 8.13
CA MET A 35 -2.68 12.87 8.69
C MET A 35 -2.35 12.99 10.18
N GLN A 36 -3.29 13.46 10.99
CA GLN A 36 -3.06 13.59 12.43
C GLN A 36 -2.77 12.23 13.08
N ASN A 37 -1.65 12.13 13.78
CA ASN A 37 -1.22 10.96 14.57
C ASN A 37 -1.07 9.64 13.78
N ALA A 38 -1.05 9.65 12.45
CA ALA A 38 -0.86 8.46 11.66
C ALA A 38 0.64 8.20 11.39
N VAL A 39 1.04 6.94 11.53
CA VAL A 39 2.42 6.50 11.28
C VAL A 39 2.70 6.28 9.78
N ARG A 40 1.65 6.18 8.97
CA ARG A 40 1.75 5.82 7.55
C ARG A 40 0.79 6.65 6.71
N PRO A 41 1.24 7.19 5.56
CA PRO A 41 0.35 7.89 4.63
C PRO A 41 -0.81 7.00 4.16
N TYR A 42 -1.96 7.60 4.02
CA TYR A 42 -3.18 6.97 3.50
C TYR A 42 -3.91 7.83 2.45
N ALA A 43 -3.37 9.00 2.13
CA ALA A 43 -3.99 10.00 1.25
C ALA A 43 -5.45 10.26 1.67
N ASN A 44 -6.41 10.10 0.76
CA ASN A 44 -7.83 10.30 1.04
C ASN A 44 -8.59 8.98 1.28
N PHE A 45 -7.86 7.86 1.53
CA PHE A 45 -8.46 6.53 1.71
C PHE A 45 -8.69 6.12 3.17
N ALA A 46 -8.31 6.97 4.13
CA ALA A 46 -8.37 6.70 5.56
C ALA A 46 -7.61 5.44 6.02
N GLN A 47 -7.14 4.60 5.09
CA GLN A 47 -6.42 3.36 5.38
C GLN A 47 -5.29 3.12 4.35
N PRO A 48 -4.03 2.92 4.81
CA PRO A 48 -2.87 2.72 3.92
C PRO A 48 -2.99 1.52 2.98
N ASN A 49 -3.64 0.42 3.41
CA ASN A 49 -3.79 -0.76 2.58
C ASN A 49 -4.75 -0.52 1.38
N ASN A 50 -5.85 0.22 1.61
CA ASN A 50 -6.79 0.58 0.54
C ASN A 50 -6.13 1.52 -0.47
N MET A 51 -5.38 2.51 0.02
CA MET A 51 -4.57 3.39 -0.82
C MET A 51 -3.60 2.57 -1.68
N ALA A 52 -2.84 1.66 -1.07
CA ALA A 52 -1.87 0.84 -1.79
C ALA A 52 -2.50 0.01 -2.90
N THR A 53 -3.65 -0.61 -2.63
CA THR A 53 -4.41 -1.39 -3.63
C THR A 53 -4.82 -0.49 -4.81
N PHE A 54 -5.34 0.70 -4.53
CA PHE A 54 -5.73 1.65 -5.57
C PHE A 54 -4.54 2.13 -6.41
N LEU A 55 -3.39 2.41 -5.78
CA LEU A 55 -2.16 2.80 -6.47
C LEU A 55 -1.65 1.69 -7.39
N ILE A 56 -1.75 0.43 -6.97
CA ILE A 56 -1.39 -0.73 -7.78
C ILE A 56 -2.34 -0.87 -8.99
N MET A 57 -3.64 -0.68 -8.80
CA MET A 57 -4.60 -0.65 -9.91
C MET A 57 -4.27 0.49 -10.89
N SER A 58 -3.83 1.63 -10.38
CA SER A 58 -3.43 2.77 -11.20
C SER A 58 -2.15 2.48 -12.00
N LEU A 59 -1.19 1.74 -11.42
CA LEU A 59 0.00 1.28 -12.12
C LEU A 59 -0.35 0.33 -13.27
N LEU A 60 -1.28 -0.60 -13.06
CA LEU A 60 -1.79 -1.48 -14.13
C LEU A 60 -2.50 -0.68 -15.22
N GLY A 61 -3.29 0.34 -14.85
CA GLY A 61 -3.90 1.29 -15.77
C GLY A 61 -2.88 2.05 -16.61
N CYS A 62 -1.77 2.46 -15.99
CA CYS A 62 -0.65 3.12 -16.64
C CYS A 62 -0.01 2.21 -17.71
N VAL A 63 0.29 0.96 -17.36
CA VAL A 63 0.81 -0.05 -18.30
C VAL A 63 -0.15 -0.27 -19.46
N TYR A 64 -1.43 -0.44 -19.17
CA TYR A 64 -2.46 -0.61 -20.21
C TYR A 64 -2.51 0.56 -21.19
N LEU A 65 -2.45 1.80 -20.70
CA LEU A 65 -2.43 2.99 -21.54
C LEU A 65 -1.17 3.08 -22.40
N TYR A 66 -0.04 2.66 -21.87
CA TYR A 66 1.22 2.57 -22.61
C TYR A 66 1.12 1.51 -23.72
N GLU A 67 0.63 0.31 -23.43
CA GLU A 67 0.40 -0.75 -24.42
C GLU A 67 -0.55 -0.31 -25.54
N LYS A 68 -1.56 0.51 -25.20
CA LYS A 68 -2.46 1.10 -26.19
C LYS A 68 -1.91 2.37 -26.88
N GLN A 69 -0.63 2.68 -26.68
CA GLN A 69 0.06 3.84 -27.26
C GLN A 69 -0.64 5.18 -26.96
N LYS A 70 -1.30 5.28 -25.80
CA LYS A 70 -1.99 6.50 -25.36
C LYS A 70 -1.13 7.41 -24.51
N ILE A 71 -0.05 6.90 -23.95
CA ILE A 71 0.94 7.66 -23.19
C ILE A 71 2.34 7.34 -23.69
N LYS A 72 3.23 8.33 -23.59
CA LYS A 72 4.64 8.21 -23.96
C LYS A 72 5.44 7.53 -22.83
N THR A 73 6.61 6.98 -23.15
CA THR A 73 7.51 6.31 -22.20
C THR A 73 7.88 7.18 -20.99
N TRP A 74 8.10 8.47 -21.18
CA TRP A 74 8.42 9.36 -20.06
C TRP A 74 7.25 9.54 -19.08
N VAL A 75 5.99 9.54 -19.59
CA VAL A 75 4.78 9.57 -18.74
C VAL A 75 4.67 8.27 -17.95
N LEU A 76 4.87 7.12 -18.63
CA LEU A 76 4.93 5.81 -17.95
C LEU A 76 5.95 5.83 -16.82
N SER A 77 7.19 6.29 -17.09
CA SER A 77 8.26 6.31 -16.09
C SER A 77 7.96 7.23 -14.91
N LEU A 78 7.47 8.44 -15.17
CA LEU A 78 7.15 9.42 -14.13
C LEU A 78 5.99 8.96 -13.26
N CYS A 79 4.88 8.55 -13.87
CA CYS A 79 3.72 8.07 -13.13
C CYS A 79 4.05 6.79 -12.33
N SER A 80 4.77 5.85 -12.94
CA SER A 80 5.19 4.63 -12.23
C SER A 80 6.09 4.94 -11.04
N PHE A 81 7.01 5.89 -11.16
CA PHE A 81 7.85 6.32 -10.04
C PHE A 81 7.00 6.86 -8.89
N ILE A 82 6.09 7.78 -9.14
CA ILE A 82 5.21 8.37 -8.12
C ILE A 82 4.35 7.28 -7.46
N LEU A 83 3.74 6.41 -8.26
CA LEU A 83 2.87 5.34 -7.77
C LEU A 83 3.63 4.33 -6.91
N ILE A 84 4.80 3.86 -7.36
CA ILE A 84 5.62 2.89 -6.63
C ILE A 84 6.18 3.52 -5.34
N PHE A 85 6.57 4.79 -5.39
CA PHE A 85 7.03 5.52 -4.20
C PHE A 85 5.92 5.60 -3.15
N ALA A 86 4.71 5.99 -3.55
CA ALA A 86 3.56 6.06 -2.64
C ALA A 86 3.13 4.67 -2.12
N VAL A 87 3.22 3.62 -2.94
CA VAL A 87 3.01 2.23 -2.49
C VAL A 87 4.04 1.84 -1.43
N ALA A 88 5.30 2.19 -1.61
CA ALA A 88 6.35 1.95 -0.60
C ALA A 88 6.06 2.71 0.71
N LEU A 89 5.64 3.99 0.63
CA LEU A 89 5.23 4.79 1.78
C LEU A 89 4.04 4.19 2.55
N SER A 90 3.09 3.55 1.86
CA SER A 90 1.95 2.89 2.51
C SER A 90 2.38 1.80 3.47
N GLN A 91 3.55 1.25 3.25
CA GLN A 91 4.11 0.15 3.99
C GLN A 91 3.13 -1.04 4.09
N SER A 92 2.29 -1.29 3.13
CA SER A 92 1.30 -2.36 3.10
C SER A 92 1.94 -3.71 2.76
N ARG A 93 1.67 -4.75 3.55
CA ARG A 93 2.11 -6.13 3.24
C ARG A 93 1.43 -6.65 1.98
N THR A 94 0.19 -6.24 1.73
CA THR A 94 -0.55 -6.60 0.51
C THR A 94 0.20 -6.18 -0.75
N SER A 95 0.96 -5.08 -0.68
CA SER A 95 1.77 -4.60 -1.81
C SER A 95 2.85 -5.59 -2.23
N TRP A 96 3.44 -6.33 -1.30
CA TRP A 96 4.46 -7.34 -1.60
C TRP A 96 3.87 -8.49 -2.41
N VAL A 97 2.70 -8.98 -1.97
CA VAL A 97 1.98 -10.05 -2.67
C VAL A 97 1.55 -9.56 -4.05
N ALA A 98 1.01 -8.35 -4.14
CA ALA A 98 0.61 -7.76 -5.43
C ALA A 98 1.80 -7.57 -6.37
N CYS A 99 2.95 -7.09 -5.90
CA CYS A 99 4.16 -6.99 -6.70
C CYS A 99 4.60 -8.36 -7.23
N LEU A 100 4.59 -9.39 -6.40
CA LEU A 100 4.92 -10.75 -6.84
C LEU A 100 3.94 -11.25 -7.91
N CYS A 101 2.64 -11.08 -7.72
CA CYS A 101 1.62 -11.46 -8.69
C CYS A 101 1.79 -10.72 -10.03
N ILE A 102 2.08 -9.41 -9.98
CA ILE A 102 2.31 -8.60 -11.18
C ILE A 102 3.56 -9.07 -11.93
N LEU A 103 4.63 -9.40 -11.20
CA LEU A 103 5.86 -9.94 -11.80
C LEU A 103 5.61 -11.26 -12.51
N VAL A 104 4.98 -12.22 -11.83
CA VAL A 104 4.68 -13.53 -12.40
C VAL A 104 3.76 -13.41 -13.62
N TYR A 105 2.68 -12.64 -13.48
CA TYR A 105 1.72 -12.42 -14.57
C TYR A 105 2.35 -11.62 -15.72
N GLY A 106 3.13 -10.59 -15.44
CA GLY A 106 3.85 -9.81 -16.44
C GLY A 106 4.86 -10.65 -17.22
N ALA A 107 5.64 -11.48 -16.53
CA ALA A 107 6.57 -12.42 -17.16
C ALA A 107 5.85 -13.44 -18.08
N TYR A 108 4.71 -13.98 -17.62
CA TYR A 108 3.88 -14.85 -18.41
C TYR A 108 3.35 -14.18 -19.69
N GLN A 109 2.84 -12.95 -19.57
CA GLN A 109 2.32 -12.17 -20.71
C GLN A 109 3.43 -11.81 -21.71
N GLN A 110 4.63 -11.48 -21.22
CA GLN A 110 5.81 -11.23 -22.07
C GLN A 110 6.23 -12.51 -22.80
N TYR A 111 6.28 -13.64 -22.10
CA TYR A 111 6.59 -14.95 -22.71
C TYR A 111 5.61 -15.31 -23.84
N LYS A 112 4.34 -14.97 -23.66
CA LYS A 112 3.29 -15.17 -24.70
C LYS A 112 3.32 -14.10 -25.80
N GLY A 113 4.16 -13.07 -25.71
CA GLY A 113 4.21 -11.97 -26.69
C GLY A 113 2.98 -11.08 -26.69
N LEU A 114 2.20 -11.08 -25.59
CA LEU A 114 0.93 -10.35 -25.48
C LEU A 114 1.10 -8.90 -25.06
N ILE A 115 2.28 -8.53 -24.52
CA ILE A 115 2.61 -7.16 -24.13
C ILE A 115 3.93 -6.72 -24.76
N THR A 116 4.00 -5.43 -25.11
CA THR A 116 5.17 -4.80 -25.74
C THR A 116 6.15 -4.22 -24.73
N LEU A 117 5.70 -4.04 -23.47
CA LEU A 117 6.52 -3.54 -22.38
C LEU A 117 7.74 -4.46 -22.18
N LYS A 118 8.93 -3.90 -22.28
CA LYS A 118 10.16 -4.67 -22.15
C LYS A 118 10.38 -5.13 -20.70
N TRP A 119 10.85 -6.35 -20.53
CA TRP A 119 11.04 -7.01 -19.22
C TRP A 119 11.88 -6.22 -18.22
N TYR A 120 12.83 -5.42 -18.69
CA TYR A 120 13.66 -4.61 -17.80
C TYR A 120 12.90 -3.51 -17.07
N TYR A 121 11.74 -3.02 -17.59
CA TYR A 121 10.89 -2.09 -16.84
C TYR A 121 10.30 -2.76 -15.59
N THR A 122 9.83 -4.01 -15.72
CA THR A 122 9.29 -4.77 -14.59
C THR A 122 10.37 -5.01 -13.53
N LEU A 123 11.59 -5.36 -13.94
CA LEU A 123 12.71 -5.48 -13.02
C LEU A 123 13.12 -4.15 -12.39
N ALA A 124 13.15 -3.05 -13.16
CA ALA A 124 13.45 -1.73 -12.64
C ALA A 124 12.42 -1.28 -11.59
N TRP A 125 11.14 -1.54 -11.80
CA TRP A 125 10.10 -1.24 -10.82
C TRP A 125 10.22 -2.07 -9.55
N LEU A 126 10.56 -3.36 -9.68
CA LEU A 126 10.84 -4.20 -8.51
C LEU A 126 12.06 -3.70 -7.73
N ALA A 127 13.16 -3.42 -8.44
CA ALA A 127 14.37 -2.89 -7.82
C ALA A 127 14.11 -1.54 -7.12
N LEU A 128 13.33 -0.66 -7.77
CA LEU A 128 12.90 0.60 -7.18
C LEU A 128 12.08 0.36 -5.91
N PHE A 129 11.10 -0.53 -5.95
CA PHE A 129 10.24 -0.83 -4.80
C PHE A 129 11.04 -1.39 -3.62
N ILE A 130 11.90 -2.38 -3.87
CA ILE A 130 12.77 -2.97 -2.83
C ILE A 130 13.74 -1.92 -2.29
N GLY A 131 14.38 -1.14 -3.18
CA GLY A 131 15.29 -0.06 -2.79
C GLY A 131 14.60 1.00 -1.92
N LEU A 132 13.39 1.41 -2.28
CA LEU A 132 12.62 2.37 -1.48
C LEU A 132 12.27 1.80 -0.10
N ILE A 133 11.84 0.55 0.00
CA ILE A 133 11.54 -0.07 1.29
C ILE A 133 12.79 -0.12 2.20
N ALA A 134 13.96 -0.36 1.63
CA ALA A 134 15.20 -0.38 2.38
C ALA A 134 15.69 1.03 2.78
N LEU A 135 15.51 2.02 1.90
CA LEU A 135 16.05 3.36 2.08
C LEU A 135 15.09 4.32 2.82
N LEU A 136 13.78 4.12 2.72
CA LEU A 136 12.79 5.02 3.34
C LEU A 136 13.00 5.21 4.85
N PRO A 137 13.27 4.18 5.68
CA PRO A 137 13.51 4.37 7.10
C PRO A 137 14.71 5.29 7.37
N ILE A 138 15.79 5.08 6.61
CA ILE A 138 17.02 5.88 6.71
C ILE A 138 16.75 7.34 6.26
N ALA A 139 16.08 7.51 5.12
CA ALA A 139 15.72 8.82 4.60
C ALA A 139 14.81 9.59 5.57
N THR A 140 13.82 8.91 6.16
CA THR A 140 12.91 9.51 7.13
C THR A 140 13.65 10.02 8.37
N GLN A 141 14.55 9.21 8.92
CA GLN A 141 15.36 9.60 10.07
C GLN A 141 16.27 10.79 9.74
N TRP A 142 16.94 10.75 8.59
CA TRP A 142 17.83 11.83 8.17
C TRP A 142 17.08 13.16 7.92
N ILE A 143 15.95 13.11 7.20
CA ILE A 143 15.13 14.30 6.96
C ILE A 143 14.60 14.87 8.28
N GLY A 144 14.11 14.02 9.20
CA GLY A 144 13.63 14.45 10.52
C GLY A 144 14.72 15.18 11.33
N GLN A 145 15.96 14.67 11.29
CA GLN A 145 17.10 15.31 11.96
C GLN A 145 17.49 16.67 11.34
N VAL A 146 17.45 16.76 10.00
CA VAL A 146 17.87 17.98 9.29
C VAL A 146 16.80 19.07 9.37
N THR A 147 15.52 18.70 9.32
CA THR A 147 14.41 19.67 9.28
C THR A 147 13.82 19.97 10.64
N ASN A 148 14.17 19.23 11.70
CA ASN A 148 13.53 19.26 13.01
C ASN A 148 12.00 19.08 12.94
N VAL A 149 11.50 18.39 11.93
CA VAL A 149 10.08 18.09 11.74
C VAL A 149 9.86 16.61 12.06
N ASP A 150 8.83 16.32 12.85
CA ASP A 150 8.38 14.95 13.10
C ASP A 150 7.75 14.35 11.83
N ILE A 151 8.59 13.74 11.01
CA ILE A 151 8.13 13.01 9.82
C ILE A 151 7.58 11.66 10.24
N ALA A 152 6.48 11.24 9.61
CA ALA A 152 5.86 9.94 9.84
C ALA A 152 6.90 8.80 9.75
N GLN A 153 7.21 8.18 10.89
CA GLN A 153 8.26 7.17 10.98
C GLN A 153 7.91 5.93 10.16
N THR A 154 8.84 5.52 9.33
CA THR A 154 8.72 4.30 8.54
C THR A 154 9.38 3.13 9.26
N LYS A 155 8.64 2.05 9.51
CA LYS A 155 9.20 0.82 10.09
C LYS A 155 10.05 0.07 9.08
N THR A 156 11.13 -0.55 9.54
CA THR A 156 11.96 -1.43 8.70
C THR A 156 11.19 -2.67 8.25
N ALA A 157 11.65 -3.33 7.19
CA ALA A 157 11.04 -4.58 6.72
C ALA A 157 11.10 -5.68 7.80
N ALA A 158 12.16 -5.74 8.61
CA ALA A 158 12.32 -6.69 9.71
C ALA A 158 11.32 -6.42 10.84
N GLU A 159 11.17 -5.18 11.30
CA GLU A 159 10.19 -4.80 12.33
C GLU A 159 8.75 -5.10 11.90
N ARG A 160 8.49 -5.11 10.60
CA ARG A 160 7.19 -5.47 10.04
C ARG A 160 6.96 -6.95 9.98
N ALA A 161 8.00 -7.73 9.66
CA ALA A 161 7.92 -9.17 9.61
C ALA A 161 7.69 -9.75 11.01
N THR A 162 8.32 -9.16 12.04
CA THR A 162 8.28 -9.64 13.44
C THR A 162 7.19 -8.99 14.29
N GLY A 163 6.68 -7.82 13.90
CA GLY A 163 5.90 -6.94 14.79
C GLY A 163 4.42 -7.26 14.98
N ASP A 164 3.90 -8.44 14.57
CA ASP A 164 2.46 -8.64 14.60
C ASP A 164 2.02 -10.05 15.08
N MET A 165 2.58 -10.47 16.20
CA MET A 165 2.05 -11.62 16.97
C MET A 165 0.63 -11.35 17.47
N SER A 166 0.23 -10.08 17.63
CA SER A 166 -1.12 -9.67 18.01
C SER A 166 -2.20 -10.16 17.04
N ARG A 167 -1.91 -10.25 15.75
CA ARG A 167 -2.89 -10.76 14.77
C ARG A 167 -3.13 -12.25 14.90
N LEU A 168 -2.10 -13.02 15.21
CA LEU A 168 -2.27 -14.46 15.43
C LEU A 168 -3.14 -14.71 16.66
N ALA A 169 -2.93 -13.96 17.74
CA ALA A 169 -3.77 -14.03 18.93
C ALA A 169 -5.22 -13.64 18.63
N ILE A 170 -5.45 -12.57 17.84
CA ILE A 170 -6.80 -12.17 17.41
C ILE A 170 -7.44 -13.26 16.53
N TRP A 171 -6.69 -13.86 15.62
CA TRP A 171 -7.21 -14.94 14.76
C TRP A 171 -7.56 -16.18 15.57
N GLU A 172 -6.73 -16.55 16.55
CA GLU A 172 -7.00 -17.65 17.48
C GLU A 172 -8.30 -17.41 18.24
N GLN A 173 -8.48 -16.24 18.82
CA GLN A 173 -9.72 -15.86 19.51
C GLN A 173 -10.94 -15.86 18.56
N MET A 174 -10.77 -15.38 17.32
CA MET A 174 -11.87 -15.43 16.34
C MET A 174 -12.20 -16.86 15.92
N LEU A 175 -11.23 -17.74 15.81
CA LEU A 175 -11.48 -19.17 15.57
C LEU A 175 -12.29 -19.79 16.71
N HIS A 176 -11.97 -19.50 17.95
CA HIS A 176 -12.77 -19.95 19.11
C HIS A 176 -14.19 -19.39 19.07
N ALA A 177 -14.37 -18.11 18.71
CA ALA A 177 -15.70 -17.52 18.53
C ALA A 177 -16.50 -18.22 17.42
N ILE A 178 -15.87 -18.62 16.32
CA ILE A 178 -16.50 -19.38 15.24
C ILE A 178 -16.90 -20.78 15.72
N LEU A 179 -16.02 -21.44 16.47
CA LEU A 179 -16.31 -22.79 16.99
C LEU A 179 -17.42 -22.80 18.04
N ASP A 180 -17.55 -21.71 18.83
CA ASP A 180 -18.64 -21.56 19.82
C ASP A 180 -20.02 -21.41 19.13
N ARG A 181 -20.09 -20.66 18.05
CA ARG A 181 -21.33 -20.42 17.30
C ARG A 181 -21.17 -20.58 15.78
N PRO A 182 -20.95 -21.81 15.28
CA PRO A 182 -20.53 -22.02 13.89
C PRO A 182 -21.62 -21.70 12.85
N TRP A 183 -22.89 -21.80 13.21
CA TRP A 183 -24.01 -21.68 12.25
C TRP A 183 -24.61 -20.28 12.20
N TRP A 184 -24.75 -19.61 13.33
CA TRP A 184 -25.49 -18.34 13.45
C TRP A 184 -24.58 -17.17 13.84
N GLY A 185 -23.38 -17.49 14.30
CA GLY A 185 -22.42 -16.49 14.80
C GLY A 185 -22.97 -15.66 15.96
N TYR A 186 -22.42 -14.46 16.13
CA TYR A 186 -22.82 -13.49 17.15
C TYR A 186 -23.73 -12.38 16.62
N GLY A 187 -24.05 -12.41 15.31
CA GLY A 187 -24.86 -11.39 14.63
C GLY A 187 -24.03 -10.39 13.84
N TRP A 188 -24.73 -9.59 13.03
CA TRP A 188 -24.10 -8.59 12.19
C TRP A 188 -23.40 -7.52 13.04
N ASN A 189 -22.17 -7.19 12.67
CA ASN A 189 -21.34 -6.17 13.33
C ASN A 189 -21.07 -6.43 14.83
N GLN A 190 -21.18 -7.67 15.32
CA GLN A 190 -20.96 -8.05 16.72
C GLN A 190 -19.56 -8.64 16.97
N THR A 191 -18.58 -8.35 16.13
CA THR A 191 -17.20 -8.85 16.26
C THR A 191 -16.56 -8.45 17.59
N SER A 192 -16.82 -7.23 18.07
CA SER A 192 -16.33 -6.77 19.37
C SER A 192 -16.92 -7.55 20.54
N VAL A 193 -18.21 -7.86 20.47
CA VAL A 193 -18.89 -8.67 21.49
C VAL A 193 -18.34 -10.10 21.49
N ALA A 194 -18.20 -10.71 20.31
CA ALA A 194 -17.59 -12.04 20.16
C ALA A 194 -16.16 -12.06 20.75
N TYR A 195 -15.37 -11.04 20.44
CA TYR A 195 -14.02 -10.90 20.95
C TYR A 195 -13.99 -10.81 22.47
N THR A 196 -14.83 -9.97 23.10
CA THR A 196 -14.88 -9.81 24.55
C THR A 196 -15.29 -11.10 25.24
N LEU A 197 -16.35 -11.76 24.76
CA LEU A 197 -16.86 -13.00 25.37
C LEU A 197 -15.84 -14.15 25.30
N VAL A 198 -15.07 -14.23 24.23
CA VAL A 198 -14.04 -15.27 24.07
C VAL A 198 -12.76 -14.90 24.82
N SER A 199 -12.41 -13.61 24.92
CA SER A 199 -11.20 -13.18 25.64
C SER A 199 -11.20 -13.53 27.11
N ASP A 200 -12.36 -13.60 27.75
CA ASP A 200 -12.50 -14.00 29.16
C ASP A 200 -12.03 -15.45 29.41
N HIS A 201 -12.07 -16.31 28.39
CA HIS A 201 -11.55 -17.68 28.45
C HIS A 201 -10.02 -17.78 28.34
N PHE A 202 -9.32 -16.71 27.90
CA PHE A 202 -7.87 -16.68 27.73
C PHE A 202 -7.13 -15.93 28.84
N GLN A 203 -7.84 -15.35 29.81
CA GLN A 203 -7.25 -14.64 30.96
C GLN A 203 -7.14 -15.50 32.22
N GLY A 204 -7.41 -16.82 32.14
CA GLY A 204 -7.34 -17.78 33.23
C GLY A 204 -6.04 -18.58 33.25
#